data_32ea231804920affaa1d3b3b5ebf79fd
#
_entry.id   32ea231804920affaa1d3b3b5ebf79fd
#
_cell.length_a   1.000
_cell.length_b   1.000
_cell.length_c   1.000
_cell.angle_alpha   90.00
_cell.angle_beta   90.00
_cell.angle_gamma   90.00
#
_symmetry.space_group_name_H-M   'P 1'
#
loop_
_entity.id
_entity.type
_entity.pdbx_description
1 polymer ?
#
loop_
_entity_poly.entity_id
_entity_poly.type
_entity_poly.pdbx_seq_one_letter_code
_entity_poly.pdbx_strand_id
1 'polypeptide(L)'
;MKFRAIVYNSATLNAPKNILQFLFGVVIYTSLTGDYNILKIVIAASGLSMGLGAIYLFNDLTDYEEDRKNQMKISWKAIANGSISVQTAKYLILILSILGTLFSFLSGTNFFVIFAAIIALNLLYSYPAIRLKSHKNSSLIVITLIQILKFSSGWFLFTNNLEGFPYPFVISLSVGYALLFLYYKNNTTNAKTIIRENKKRVYPLSLVMFLFLLISFFMYAFPVVFLLILGMSVPTILFYTLSKDYLGTKVNFAFMYAGLIIILLSFLLLSVPTVTATNDTLLGYSTQIKEILKHAYLNR
;
A
#
# COMPACT_ATOMS: atom_id res chain seq x y z
N MET A 1 -11.19 -18.31 -22.98
CA MET A 1 -10.93 -17.64 -21.68
C MET A 1 -12.13 -16.77 -21.35
N LYS A 2 -12.81 -16.97 -20.22
CA LYS A 2 -13.99 -16.16 -19.88
C LYS A 2 -13.50 -14.77 -19.44
N PHE A 3 -13.99 -13.71 -20.07
CA PHE A 3 -13.64 -12.31 -19.74
C PHE A 3 -13.70 -12.01 -18.21
N ARG A 4 -14.69 -12.57 -17.52
CA ARG A 4 -14.79 -12.50 -16.05
C ARG A 4 -13.55 -13.02 -15.32
N ALA A 5 -12.87 -14.06 -15.82
CA ALA A 5 -11.69 -14.62 -15.17
C ALA A 5 -10.46 -13.71 -15.27
N ILE A 6 -10.37 -12.90 -16.35
CA ILE A 6 -9.31 -11.88 -16.49
C ILE A 6 -9.56 -10.74 -15.49
N VAL A 7 -10.83 -10.31 -15.36
CA VAL A 7 -11.21 -9.19 -14.52
C VAL A 7 -11.18 -9.55 -13.03
N TYR A 8 -11.53 -10.79 -12.67
CA TYR A 8 -11.59 -11.26 -11.28
C TYR A 8 -10.44 -12.20 -10.93
N ASN A 9 -9.22 -11.79 -11.19
CA ASN A 9 -8.03 -12.51 -10.71
C ASN A 9 -7.28 -11.71 -9.64
N SER A 10 -6.35 -12.35 -8.93
CA SER A 10 -5.59 -11.72 -7.85
C SER A 10 -4.83 -10.47 -8.28
N ALA A 11 -4.40 -10.40 -9.55
CA ALA A 11 -3.68 -9.25 -10.10
C ALA A 11 -4.58 -8.02 -10.17
N THR A 12 -5.74 -8.15 -10.82
CA THR A 12 -6.68 -7.03 -11.00
C THR A 12 -7.36 -6.62 -9.71
N LEU A 13 -7.70 -7.57 -8.84
CA LEU A 13 -8.32 -7.29 -7.55
C LEU A 13 -7.42 -6.49 -6.59
N ASN A 14 -6.10 -6.65 -6.68
CA ASN A 14 -5.14 -5.91 -5.84
C ASN A 14 -4.62 -4.62 -6.48
N ALA A 15 -4.85 -4.38 -7.78
CA ALA A 15 -4.36 -3.19 -8.47
C ALA A 15 -4.81 -1.87 -7.82
N PRO A 16 -6.09 -1.66 -7.45
CA PRO A 16 -6.53 -0.40 -6.82
C PRO A 16 -5.79 -0.10 -5.53
N LYS A 17 -5.57 -1.10 -4.67
CA LYS A 17 -4.81 -0.94 -3.42
C LYS A 17 -3.37 -0.50 -3.69
N ASN A 18 -2.70 -1.10 -4.67
CA ASN A 18 -1.33 -0.78 -5.00
C ASN A 18 -1.20 0.64 -5.60
N ILE A 19 -2.15 1.02 -6.45
CA ILE A 19 -2.24 2.38 -7.01
C ILE A 19 -2.45 3.40 -5.89
N LEU A 20 -3.34 3.11 -4.93
CA LEU A 20 -3.56 3.97 -3.76
C LEU A 20 -2.29 4.21 -2.96
N GLN A 21 -1.53 3.16 -2.68
CA GLN A 21 -0.28 3.25 -1.94
C GLN A 21 0.78 4.08 -2.69
N PHE A 22 0.87 3.90 -4.00
CA PHE A 22 1.73 4.71 -4.86
C PHE A 22 1.29 6.18 -4.88
N LEU A 23 -0.01 6.43 -5.12
CA LEU A 23 -0.56 7.80 -5.17
C LEU A 23 -0.42 8.55 -3.83
N PHE A 24 -0.40 7.84 -2.71
CA PHE A 24 -0.10 8.42 -1.42
C PHE A 24 1.25 9.18 -1.43
N GLY A 25 2.32 8.53 -1.91
CA GLY A 25 3.64 9.18 -2.03
C GLY A 25 3.64 10.33 -3.04
N VAL A 26 2.90 10.20 -4.14
CA VAL A 26 2.71 11.28 -5.13
C VAL A 26 2.05 12.50 -4.49
N VAL A 27 0.92 12.31 -3.79
CA VAL A 27 0.18 13.41 -3.15
C VAL A 27 1.02 14.13 -2.12
N ILE A 28 1.77 13.40 -1.29
CA ILE A 28 2.65 14.04 -0.30
C ILE A 28 3.72 14.88 -1.00
N TYR A 29 4.39 14.34 -2.01
CA TYR A 29 5.41 15.08 -2.76
C TYR A 29 4.81 16.35 -3.37
N THR A 30 3.72 16.21 -4.10
CA THR A 30 3.03 17.31 -4.77
C THR A 30 2.54 18.38 -3.78
N SER A 31 2.01 17.96 -2.62
CA SER A 31 1.56 18.89 -1.57
C SER A 31 2.68 19.74 -1.00
N LEU A 32 3.91 19.24 -0.98
CA LEU A 32 5.06 19.92 -0.39
C LEU A 32 5.80 20.80 -1.40
N THR A 33 5.83 20.39 -2.68
CA THR A 33 6.65 21.04 -3.70
C THR A 33 5.84 21.84 -4.73
N GLY A 34 4.57 21.51 -4.89
CA GLY A 34 3.74 22.01 -6.00
C GLY A 34 4.03 21.34 -7.34
N ASP A 35 5.08 20.53 -7.43
CA ASP A 35 5.50 19.88 -8.68
C ASP A 35 4.76 18.58 -8.93
N TYR A 36 4.30 18.39 -10.18
CA TYR A 36 3.75 17.12 -10.63
C TYR A 36 3.89 16.93 -12.14
N ASN A 37 3.86 15.70 -12.58
CA ASN A 37 3.83 15.32 -14.00
C ASN A 37 2.87 14.16 -14.18
N ILE A 38 1.69 14.45 -14.72
CA ILE A 38 0.60 13.47 -14.88
C ILE A 38 1.03 12.29 -15.75
N LEU A 39 1.72 12.55 -16.88
CA LEU A 39 2.18 11.48 -17.77
C LEU A 39 3.14 10.53 -17.04
N LYS A 40 4.10 11.09 -16.32
CA LYS A 40 5.06 10.32 -15.51
C LYS A 40 4.36 9.49 -14.42
N ILE A 41 3.35 10.07 -13.76
CA ILE A 41 2.52 9.37 -12.75
C ILE A 41 1.78 8.19 -13.38
N VAL A 42 1.14 8.40 -14.54
CA VAL A 42 0.37 7.34 -15.23
C VAL A 42 1.29 6.21 -15.69
N ILE A 43 2.45 6.53 -16.27
CA ILE A 43 3.44 5.53 -16.70
C ILE A 43 3.94 4.72 -15.49
N ALA A 44 4.31 5.39 -14.39
CA ALA A 44 4.78 4.75 -13.17
C ALA A 44 3.71 3.87 -12.50
N ALA A 45 2.48 4.35 -12.38
CA ALA A 45 1.35 3.60 -11.85
C ALA A 45 1.06 2.35 -12.69
N SER A 46 1.14 2.47 -14.02
CA SER A 46 0.97 1.36 -14.95
C SER A 46 2.09 0.33 -14.78
N GLY A 47 3.35 0.77 -14.71
CA GLY A 47 4.51 -0.09 -14.47
C GLY A 47 4.40 -0.86 -13.15
N LEU A 48 4.09 -0.16 -12.06
CA LEU A 48 3.90 -0.77 -10.75
C LEU A 48 2.74 -1.78 -10.74
N SER A 49 1.61 -1.42 -11.35
CA SER A 49 0.43 -2.29 -11.40
C SER A 49 0.68 -3.56 -12.20
N MET A 50 1.36 -3.45 -13.35
CA MET A 50 1.71 -4.61 -14.19
C MET A 50 2.73 -5.51 -13.49
N GLY A 51 3.81 -4.95 -12.92
CA GLY A 51 4.81 -5.73 -12.21
C GLY A 51 4.24 -6.46 -10.99
N LEU A 52 3.43 -5.78 -10.18
CA LEU A 52 2.75 -6.42 -9.06
C LEU A 52 1.67 -7.41 -9.52
N GLY A 53 1.01 -7.15 -10.65
CA GLY A 53 0.09 -8.09 -11.27
C GLY A 53 0.79 -9.40 -11.64
N ALA A 54 1.98 -9.32 -12.24
CA ALA A 54 2.82 -10.49 -12.54
C ALA A 54 3.17 -11.27 -11.26
N ILE A 55 3.56 -10.58 -10.18
CA ILE A 55 3.88 -11.20 -8.88
C ILE A 55 2.67 -11.89 -8.26
N TYR A 56 1.49 -11.30 -8.31
CA TYR A 56 0.29 -11.95 -7.76
C TYR A 56 -0.10 -13.19 -8.54
N LEU A 57 0.00 -13.16 -9.89
CA LEU A 57 -0.20 -14.35 -10.71
C LEU A 57 0.87 -15.41 -10.46
N PHE A 58 2.12 -15.01 -10.27
CA PHE A 58 3.21 -15.92 -9.89
C PHE A 58 2.92 -16.58 -8.53
N ASN A 59 2.47 -15.82 -7.54
CA ASN A 59 2.08 -16.36 -6.25
C ASN A 59 0.90 -17.35 -6.35
N ASP A 60 -0.13 -17.02 -7.16
CA ASP A 60 -1.25 -17.93 -7.40
C ASP A 60 -0.83 -19.20 -8.14
N LEU A 61 0.15 -19.09 -9.03
CA LEU A 61 0.72 -20.24 -9.74
C LEU A 61 1.55 -21.14 -8.80
N THR A 62 2.35 -20.56 -7.90
CA THR A 62 3.16 -21.33 -6.93
C THR A 62 2.31 -22.00 -5.85
N ASP A 63 1.14 -21.44 -5.54
CA ASP A 63 0.21 -21.98 -4.55
C ASP A 63 -0.91 -22.83 -5.17
N TYR A 64 -0.87 -23.06 -6.48
CA TYR A 64 -1.95 -23.69 -7.24
C TYR A 64 -2.45 -25.00 -6.64
N GLU A 65 -1.54 -25.93 -6.29
CA GLU A 65 -1.90 -27.24 -5.73
C GLU A 65 -2.55 -27.16 -4.35
N GLU A 66 -2.13 -26.21 -3.51
CA GLU A 66 -2.73 -25.96 -2.20
C GLU A 66 -4.09 -25.26 -2.35
N ASP A 67 -4.18 -24.31 -3.24
CA ASP A 67 -5.38 -23.50 -3.44
C ASP A 67 -6.55 -24.30 -4.02
N ARG A 68 -6.25 -25.29 -4.88
CA ARG A 68 -7.27 -26.25 -5.40
C ARG A 68 -7.93 -27.11 -4.34
N LYS A 69 -7.28 -27.32 -3.20
CA LYS A 69 -7.83 -28.10 -2.07
C LYS A 69 -8.73 -27.26 -1.16
N ASN A 70 -8.75 -25.94 -1.33
CA ASN A 70 -9.50 -25.00 -0.49
C ASN A 70 -10.68 -24.43 -1.25
N GLN A 71 -11.90 -24.85 -0.88
CA GLN A 71 -13.15 -24.43 -1.54
C GLN A 71 -13.35 -22.91 -1.53
N MET A 72 -12.96 -22.21 -0.45
CA MET A 72 -13.06 -20.74 -0.38
C MET A 72 -12.13 -20.08 -1.41
N LYS A 73 -10.92 -20.60 -1.58
CA LYS A 73 -9.95 -20.04 -2.54
C LYS A 73 -10.32 -20.33 -3.98
N ILE A 74 -10.88 -21.49 -4.28
CA ILE A 74 -11.38 -21.85 -5.61
C ILE A 74 -12.44 -20.83 -6.10
N SER A 75 -13.26 -20.27 -5.21
CA SER A 75 -14.34 -19.37 -5.61
C SER A 75 -13.85 -18.08 -6.30
N TRP A 76 -12.61 -17.63 -6.03
CA TRP A 76 -12.10 -16.35 -6.54
C TRP A 76 -10.71 -16.42 -7.20
N LYS A 77 -9.94 -17.51 -7.02
CA LYS A 77 -8.62 -17.67 -7.65
C LYS A 77 -8.76 -18.33 -9.02
N ALA A 78 -8.52 -17.55 -10.07
CA ALA A 78 -8.77 -17.93 -11.45
C ALA A 78 -7.92 -19.11 -11.96
N ILE A 79 -6.69 -19.30 -11.43
CA ILE A 79 -5.86 -20.45 -11.77
C ILE A 79 -6.36 -21.71 -11.03
N ALA A 80 -6.69 -21.61 -9.74
CA ALA A 80 -7.15 -22.71 -8.92
C ALA A 80 -8.48 -23.30 -9.41
N ASN A 81 -9.40 -22.46 -9.91
CA ASN A 81 -10.71 -22.88 -10.45
C ASN A 81 -10.66 -23.27 -11.95
N GLY A 82 -9.50 -23.21 -12.58
CA GLY A 82 -9.33 -23.56 -13.99
C GLY A 82 -9.85 -22.52 -15.00
N SER A 83 -10.29 -21.35 -14.54
CA SER A 83 -10.73 -20.26 -15.44
C SER A 83 -9.59 -19.67 -16.27
N ILE A 84 -8.36 -19.73 -15.74
CA ILE A 84 -7.11 -19.41 -16.42
C ILE A 84 -6.24 -20.66 -16.38
N SER A 85 -5.77 -21.15 -17.53
CA SER A 85 -4.86 -22.30 -17.57
C SER A 85 -3.49 -21.92 -17.02
N VAL A 86 -2.75 -22.91 -16.48
CA VAL A 86 -1.36 -22.73 -16.03
C VAL A 86 -0.49 -22.12 -17.11
N GLN A 87 -0.65 -22.56 -18.36
CA GLN A 87 0.11 -22.05 -19.50
C GLN A 87 -0.23 -20.57 -19.78
N THR A 88 -1.52 -20.21 -19.80
CA THR A 88 -1.94 -18.81 -19.95
C THR A 88 -1.39 -17.94 -18.81
N ALA A 89 -1.41 -18.44 -17.57
CA ALA A 89 -0.85 -17.71 -16.43
C ALA A 89 0.65 -17.43 -16.61
N LYS A 90 1.44 -18.39 -17.08
CA LYS A 90 2.87 -18.21 -17.38
C LYS A 90 3.10 -17.12 -18.44
N TYR A 91 2.33 -17.11 -19.52
CA TYR A 91 2.41 -16.06 -20.55
C TYR A 91 2.03 -14.67 -19.99
N LEU A 92 0.97 -14.59 -19.19
CA LEU A 92 0.57 -13.34 -18.56
C LEU A 92 1.64 -12.82 -17.61
N ILE A 93 2.24 -13.69 -16.79
CA ILE A 93 3.36 -13.33 -15.90
C ILE A 93 4.51 -12.74 -16.72
N LEU A 94 4.91 -13.41 -17.82
CA LEU A 94 6.00 -12.94 -18.68
C LEU A 94 5.69 -11.56 -19.27
N ILE A 95 4.53 -11.39 -19.90
CA ILE A 95 4.13 -10.14 -20.57
C ILE A 95 4.05 -9.00 -19.53
N LEU A 96 3.37 -9.22 -18.40
CA LEU A 96 3.22 -8.22 -17.36
C LEU A 96 4.56 -7.87 -16.69
N SER A 97 5.48 -8.82 -16.56
CA SER A 97 6.82 -8.56 -16.04
C SER A 97 7.62 -7.67 -16.99
N ILE A 98 7.59 -7.97 -18.30
CA ILE A 98 8.30 -7.17 -19.31
C ILE A 98 7.72 -5.74 -19.36
N LEU A 99 6.40 -5.60 -19.49
CA LEU A 99 5.76 -4.29 -19.56
C LEU A 99 5.92 -3.50 -18.25
N GLY A 100 5.78 -4.17 -17.09
CA GLY A 100 5.97 -3.56 -15.78
C GLY A 100 7.39 -3.03 -15.61
N THR A 101 8.39 -3.80 -16.01
CA THR A 101 9.80 -3.39 -15.97
C THR A 101 10.08 -2.23 -16.93
N LEU A 102 9.59 -2.31 -18.17
CA LEU A 102 9.77 -1.24 -19.17
C LEU A 102 9.16 0.09 -18.69
N PHE A 103 7.90 0.09 -18.26
CA PHE A 103 7.23 1.31 -17.82
C PHE A 103 7.85 1.89 -16.54
N SER A 104 8.30 1.01 -15.63
CA SER A 104 9.00 1.46 -14.43
C SER A 104 10.36 2.08 -14.77
N PHE A 105 11.09 1.52 -15.74
CA PHE A 105 12.34 2.08 -16.23
C PHE A 105 12.14 3.45 -16.91
N LEU A 106 11.12 3.58 -17.77
CA LEU A 106 10.75 4.85 -18.42
C LEU A 106 10.31 5.94 -17.42
N SER A 107 9.87 5.55 -16.23
CA SER A 107 9.48 6.50 -15.16
C SER A 107 10.68 7.17 -14.47
N GLY A 108 11.89 6.62 -14.64
CA GLY A 108 13.14 7.16 -14.10
C GLY A 108 13.83 6.22 -13.11
N THR A 109 15.15 6.43 -12.96
CA THR A 109 16.04 5.51 -12.24
C THR A 109 15.63 5.31 -10.78
N ASN A 110 15.29 6.37 -10.06
CA ASN A 110 14.95 6.29 -8.64
C ASN A 110 13.70 5.42 -8.42
N PHE A 111 12.66 5.66 -9.22
CA PHE A 111 11.44 4.86 -9.18
C PHE A 111 11.71 3.41 -9.56
N PHE A 112 12.53 3.18 -10.60
CA PHE A 112 12.88 1.84 -11.05
C PHE A 112 13.61 1.03 -9.98
N VAL A 113 14.53 1.63 -9.21
CA VAL A 113 15.21 0.97 -8.09
C VAL A 113 14.22 0.54 -7.02
N ILE A 114 13.28 1.42 -6.65
CA ILE A 114 12.22 1.08 -5.68
C ILE A 114 11.32 -0.03 -6.23
N PHE A 115 10.92 0.05 -7.49
CA PHE A 115 10.16 -0.99 -8.17
C PHE A 115 10.89 -2.34 -8.12
N ALA A 116 12.17 -2.37 -8.50
CA ALA A 116 12.99 -3.58 -8.48
C ALA A 116 13.08 -4.19 -7.06
N ALA A 117 13.25 -3.35 -6.04
CA ALA A 117 13.25 -3.79 -4.63
C ALA A 117 11.90 -4.38 -4.21
N ILE A 118 10.78 -3.77 -4.61
CA ILE A 118 9.42 -4.31 -4.37
C ILE A 118 9.28 -5.69 -5.02
N ILE A 119 9.68 -5.83 -6.29
CA ILE A 119 9.60 -7.11 -7.02
C ILE A 119 10.49 -8.17 -6.35
N ALA A 120 11.74 -7.83 -6.02
CA ALA A 120 12.67 -8.75 -5.35
C ALA A 120 12.13 -9.26 -4.01
N LEU A 121 11.62 -8.37 -3.15
CA LEU A 121 11.03 -8.78 -1.87
C LEU A 121 9.80 -9.67 -2.04
N ASN A 122 8.94 -9.40 -3.03
CA ASN A 122 7.79 -10.25 -3.33
C ASN A 122 8.21 -11.61 -3.89
N LEU A 123 9.28 -11.67 -4.69
CA LEU A 123 9.85 -12.95 -5.14
C LEU A 123 10.38 -13.75 -3.96
N LEU A 124 11.21 -13.16 -3.08
CA LEU A 124 11.70 -13.81 -1.85
C LEU A 124 10.54 -14.31 -0.97
N TYR A 125 9.45 -13.55 -0.91
CA TYR A 125 8.25 -13.92 -0.18
C TYR A 125 7.58 -15.17 -0.73
N SER A 126 7.48 -15.32 -2.07
CA SER A 126 6.66 -16.33 -2.74
C SER A 126 7.44 -17.46 -3.38
N TYR A 127 8.75 -17.28 -3.69
CA TYR A 127 9.55 -18.24 -4.43
C TYR A 127 9.70 -19.57 -3.66
N PRO A 128 9.40 -20.72 -4.25
CA PRO A 128 9.28 -22.01 -3.55
C PRO A 128 10.51 -22.42 -2.74
N ALA A 129 11.73 -22.14 -3.23
CA ALA A 129 12.97 -22.52 -2.55
C ALA A 129 13.25 -21.71 -1.28
N ILE A 130 12.76 -20.44 -1.19
CA ILE A 130 12.98 -19.53 -0.07
C ILE A 130 11.72 -19.40 0.77
N ARG A 131 10.60 -19.15 0.13
CA ARG A 131 9.20 -19.12 0.64
C ARG A 131 9.07 -18.46 2.02
N LEU A 132 9.54 -17.22 2.16
CA LEU A 132 9.50 -16.49 3.45
C LEU A 132 8.09 -16.38 4.03
N LYS A 133 7.05 -16.51 3.20
CA LYS A 133 5.64 -16.53 3.63
C LYS A 133 5.30 -17.74 4.53
N SER A 134 6.08 -18.82 4.51
CA SER A 134 5.87 -19.99 5.39
C SER A 134 6.30 -19.71 6.83
N HIS A 135 7.20 -18.76 7.03
CA HIS A 135 7.71 -18.37 8.34
C HIS A 135 6.95 -17.18 8.90
N LYS A 136 6.25 -17.34 10.02
CA LYS A 136 5.34 -16.30 10.57
C LYS A 136 6.01 -14.96 10.80
N ASN A 137 7.23 -14.91 11.35
CA ASN A 137 7.92 -13.65 11.66
C ASN A 137 8.53 -13.01 10.39
N SER A 138 9.24 -13.80 9.58
CA SER A 138 9.85 -13.33 8.33
C SER A 138 8.77 -12.78 7.38
N SER A 139 7.61 -13.42 7.33
CA SER A 139 6.50 -12.96 6.49
C SER A 139 6.01 -11.57 6.90
N LEU A 140 5.94 -11.26 8.20
CA LEU A 140 5.52 -9.95 8.68
C LEU A 140 6.54 -8.86 8.36
N ILE A 141 7.84 -9.17 8.57
CA ILE A 141 8.93 -8.24 8.25
C ILE A 141 8.92 -7.90 6.75
N VAL A 142 8.88 -8.93 5.90
CA VAL A 142 8.89 -8.73 4.44
C VAL A 142 7.67 -7.96 3.98
N ILE A 143 6.47 -8.27 4.51
CA ILE A 143 5.26 -7.51 4.17
C ILE A 143 5.40 -6.05 4.61
N THR A 144 5.90 -5.77 5.81
CA THR A 144 6.12 -4.40 6.27
C THR A 144 7.07 -3.65 5.33
N LEU A 145 8.19 -4.26 4.95
CA LEU A 145 9.14 -3.66 4.00
C LEU A 145 8.51 -3.39 2.62
N ILE A 146 7.77 -4.36 2.08
CA ILE A 146 7.03 -4.17 0.83
C ILE A 146 6.05 -2.99 0.92
N GLN A 147 5.34 -2.85 2.04
CA GLN A 147 4.41 -1.73 2.21
C GLN A 147 5.14 -0.38 2.32
N ILE A 148 6.26 -0.32 3.06
CA ILE A 148 7.10 0.89 3.13
C ILE A 148 7.52 1.31 1.72
N LEU A 149 8.04 0.40 0.91
CA LEU A 149 8.47 0.71 -0.45
C LEU A 149 7.30 1.14 -1.35
N LYS A 150 6.13 0.51 -1.23
CA LYS A 150 4.94 0.90 -2.00
C LYS A 150 4.45 2.31 -1.65
N PHE A 151 4.36 2.64 -0.37
CA PHE A 151 3.97 3.98 0.07
C PHE A 151 5.01 5.05 -0.31
N SER A 152 6.29 4.67 -0.34
CA SER A 152 7.37 5.58 -0.72
C SER A 152 7.53 5.71 -2.23
N SER A 153 7.04 4.76 -3.03
CA SER A 153 7.32 4.68 -4.47
C SER A 153 6.88 5.93 -5.24
N GLY A 154 5.76 6.54 -4.85
CA GLY A 154 5.27 7.78 -5.46
C GLY A 154 6.16 8.99 -5.18
N TRP A 155 6.79 9.06 -4.00
CA TRP A 155 7.79 10.07 -3.66
C TRP A 155 9.05 9.93 -4.52
N PHE A 156 9.58 8.70 -4.59
CA PHE A 156 10.79 8.39 -5.38
C PHE A 156 10.59 8.49 -6.89
N LEU A 157 9.37 8.69 -7.35
CA LEU A 157 9.10 9.03 -8.75
C LEU A 157 9.72 10.38 -9.12
N PHE A 158 9.75 11.35 -8.20
CA PHE A 158 10.14 12.73 -8.46
C PHE A 158 11.52 13.08 -7.93
N THR A 159 11.93 12.51 -6.80
CA THR A 159 13.16 12.87 -6.10
C THR A 159 13.82 11.65 -5.43
N ASN A 160 15.13 11.72 -5.21
CA ASN A 160 15.89 10.83 -4.34
C ASN A 160 16.20 11.46 -2.98
N ASN A 161 15.84 12.73 -2.79
CA ASN A 161 15.96 13.40 -1.52
C ASN A 161 14.84 12.94 -0.59
N LEU A 162 15.20 12.66 0.66
CA LEU A 162 14.26 12.24 1.70
C LEU A 162 13.89 13.38 2.65
N GLU A 163 14.39 14.59 2.40
CA GLU A 163 14.01 15.77 3.15
C GLU A 163 12.52 16.06 2.98
N GLY A 164 11.82 16.22 4.10
CA GLY A 164 10.37 16.37 4.11
C GLY A 164 9.56 15.07 3.95
N PHE A 165 10.21 13.93 3.64
CA PHE A 165 9.51 12.67 3.54
C PHE A 165 9.02 12.16 4.92
N PRO A 166 7.74 11.81 5.09
CA PRO A 166 7.17 11.48 6.41
C PRO A 166 7.44 10.02 6.82
N TYR A 167 8.70 9.67 7.09
CA TYR A 167 9.09 8.29 7.46
C TYR A 167 8.26 7.69 8.59
N PRO A 168 8.08 8.39 9.74
CA PRO A 168 7.39 7.77 10.85
C PRO A 168 5.96 7.38 10.45
N PHE A 169 5.32 8.23 9.66
CA PHE A 169 3.98 7.98 9.19
C PHE A 169 3.90 6.77 8.24
N VAL A 170 4.80 6.71 7.27
CA VAL A 170 4.89 5.58 6.33
C VAL A 170 5.18 4.27 7.06
N ILE A 171 6.07 4.28 8.07
CA ILE A 171 6.36 3.10 8.90
C ILE A 171 5.11 2.70 9.68
N SER A 172 4.41 3.63 10.33
CA SER A 172 3.18 3.36 11.07
C SER A 172 2.12 2.70 10.18
N LEU A 173 1.85 3.26 9.00
CA LEU A 173 0.91 2.67 8.04
C LEU A 173 1.33 1.26 7.60
N SER A 174 2.61 1.08 7.32
CA SER A 174 3.14 -0.20 6.84
C SER A 174 3.04 -1.30 7.89
N VAL A 175 3.30 -0.97 9.16
CA VAL A 175 3.09 -1.88 10.30
C VAL A 175 1.60 -2.17 10.50
N GLY A 176 0.73 -1.17 10.33
CA GLY A 176 -0.72 -1.36 10.32
C GLY A 176 -1.19 -2.36 9.27
N TYR A 177 -0.63 -2.30 8.06
CA TYR A 177 -0.90 -3.30 7.01
C TYR A 177 -0.39 -4.71 7.40
N ALA A 178 0.74 -4.82 8.06
CA ALA A 178 1.22 -6.13 8.56
C ALA A 178 0.28 -6.70 9.63
N LEU A 179 -0.27 -5.86 10.50
CA LEU A 179 -1.31 -6.27 11.45
C LEU A 179 -2.58 -6.73 10.75
N LEU A 180 -3.09 -5.98 9.74
CA LEU A 180 -4.22 -6.41 8.93
C LEU A 180 -3.96 -7.75 8.23
N PHE A 181 -2.74 -7.96 7.75
CA PHE A 181 -2.36 -9.23 7.14
C PHE A 181 -2.40 -10.40 8.13
N LEU A 182 -2.02 -10.20 9.41
CA LEU A 182 -2.20 -11.22 10.45
C LEU A 182 -3.67 -11.62 10.60
N TYR A 183 -4.58 -10.66 10.57
CA TYR A 183 -6.02 -10.93 10.60
C TYR A 183 -6.46 -11.72 9.37
N TYR A 184 -6.04 -11.31 8.20
CA TYR A 184 -6.44 -11.94 6.94
C TYR A 184 -5.92 -13.38 6.77
N LYS A 185 -4.73 -13.69 7.30
CA LYS A 185 -4.09 -15.01 7.18
C LYS A 185 -4.67 -16.05 8.12
N ASN A 186 -5.41 -15.66 9.15
CA ASN A 186 -6.02 -16.60 10.09
C ASN A 186 -7.37 -17.12 9.57
N ASN A 187 -7.57 -18.42 9.70
CA ASN A 187 -8.80 -19.10 9.25
C ASN A 187 -10.01 -18.84 10.16
N THR A 188 -9.88 -18.01 11.19
CA THR A 188 -10.94 -17.66 12.13
C THR A 188 -11.33 -16.20 11.98
N THR A 189 -12.62 -15.93 11.96
CA THR A 189 -13.20 -14.58 11.88
C THR A 189 -13.28 -13.88 13.25
N ASN A 190 -12.98 -14.59 14.34
CA ASN A 190 -13.07 -14.04 15.68
C ASN A 190 -11.80 -13.25 16.05
N ALA A 191 -11.90 -11.92 16.06
CA ALA A 191 -10.81 -11.02 16.39
C ALA A 191 -10.17 -11.33 17.76
N LYS A 192 -10.97 -11.66 18.80
CA LYS A 192 -10.44 -12.00 20.13
C LYS A 192 -9.56 -13.25 20.08
N THR A 193 -9.95 -14.26 19.30
CA THR A 193 -9.17 -15.50 19.12
C THR A 193 -7.86 -15.19 18.40
N ILE A 194 -7.90 -14.40 17.31
CA ILE A 194 -6.71 -14.01 16.55
C ILE A 194 -5.71 -13.27 17.44
N ILE A 195 -6.19 -12.29 18.23
CA ILE A 195 -5.35 -11.54 19.15
C ILE A 195 -4.75 -12.47 20.20
N ARG A 196 -5.54 -13.35 20.79
CA ARG A 196 -5.07 -14.31 21.82
C ARG A 196 -3.97 -15.24 21.30
N GLU A 197 -4.16 -15.80 20.10
CA GLU A 197 -3.20 -16.72 19.48
C GLU A 197 -1.93 -16.03 18.99
N ASN A 198 -2.02 -14.75 18.62
CA ASN A 198 -0.92 -13.97 18.07
C ASN A 198 -0.44 -12.83 18.99
N LYS A 199 -0.80 -12.82 20.28
CA LYS A 199 -0.51 -11.72 21.21
C LYS A 199 0.97 -11.29 21.21
N LYS A 200 1.90 -12.26 21.13
CA LYS A 200 3.34 -11.99 21.06
C LYS A 200 3.79 -11.21 19.81
N ARG A 201 2.92 -11.07 18.80
CA ARG A 201 3.17 -10.30 17.57
C ARG A 201 2.28 -9.06 17.49
N VAL A 202 1.00 -9.22 17.83
CA VAL A 202 0.01 -8.14 17.77
C VAL A 202 0.42 -6.97 18.68
N TYR A 203 0.73 -7.23 19.95
CA TYR A 203 1.07 -6.16 20.90
C TYR A 203 2.34 -5.38 20.51
N PRO A 204 3.49 -6.00 20.19
CA PRO A 204 4.67 -5.25 19.78
C PRO A 204 4.43 -4.45 18.48
N LEU A 205 3.77 -5.04 17.48
CA LEU A 205 3.47 -4.34 16.24
C LEU A 205 2.51 -3.16 16.47
N SER A 206 1.47 -3.33 17.30
CA SER A 206 0.56 -2.25 17.66
C SER A 206 1.28 -1.12 18.42
N LEU A 207 2.20 -1.47 19.31
CA LEU A 207 3.03 -0.48 20.01
C LEU A 207 3.92 0.29 19.04
N VAL A 208 4.61 -0.42 18.14
CA VAL A 208 5.46 0.21 17.11
C VAL A 208 4.61 1.13 16.22
N MET A 209 3.46 0.65 15.74
CA MET A 209 2.54 1.45 14.93
C MET A 209 2.13 2.73 15.65
N PHE A 210 1.73 2.63 16.93
CA PHE A 210 1.29 3.76 17.73
C PHE A 210 2.43 4.75 18.00
N LEU A 211 3.63 4.26 18.37
CA LEU A 211 4.80 5.11 18.61
C LEU A 211 5.20 5.91 17.36
N PHE A 212 5.26 5.26 16.19
CA PHE A 212 5.57 5.95 14.95
C PHE A 212 4.46 6.92 14.52
N LEU A 213 3.19 6.60 14.81
CA LEU A 213 2.08 7.52 14.59
C LEU A 213 2.22 8.76 15.47
N LEU A 214 2.55 8.58 16.75
CA LEU A 214 2.76 9.65 17.71
C LEU A 214 3.96 10.53 17.31
N ILE A 215 5.08 9.94 16.95
CA ILE A 215 6.26 10.66 16.42
C ILE A 215 5.88 11.49 15.19
N SER A 216 5.11 10.90 14.28
CA SER A 216 4.63 11.58 13.07
C SER A 216 3.77 12.80 13.41
N PHE A 217 2.89 12.68 14.40
CA PHE A 217 2.04 13.78 14.85
C PHE A 217 2.86 14.98 15.37
N PHE A 218 3.95 14.71 16.09
CA PHE A 218 4.81 15.78 16.61
C PHE A 218 5.78 16.34 15.57
N MET A 219 6.21 15.55 14.59
CA MET A 219 7.18 15.99 13.57
C MET A 219 6.54 16.71 12.41
N TYR A 220 5.34 16.32 12.01
CA TYR A 220 4.71 16.80 10.79
C TYR A 220 3.32 17.32 11.10
N ALA A 221 3.18 18.64 11.09
CA ALA A 221 1.88 19.29 11.15
C ALA A 221 1.14 19.13 9.79
N PHE A 222 0.72 17.91 9.45
CA PHE A 222 -0.11 17.62 8.27
C PHE A 222 -1.58 17.44 8.67
N PRO A 223 -2.33 18.48 9.08
CA PRO A 223 -3.67 18.29 9.61
C PRO A 223 -4.62 17.69 8.56
N VAL A 224 -4.53 18.10 7.30
CA VAL A 224 -5.46 17.66 6.25
C VAL A 224 -5.14 16.25 5.78
N VAL A 225 -3.88 15.95 5.46
CA VAL A 225 -3.46 14.61 5.02
C VAL A 225 -3.63 13.60 6.16
N PHE A 226 -3.35 14.01 7.40
CA PHE A 226 -3.54 13.18 8.59
C PHE A 226 -5.03 12.89 8.84
N LEU A 227 -5.92 13.87 8.71
CA LEU A 227 -7.37 13.69 8.82
C LEU A 227 -7.94 12.82 7.71
N LEU A 228 -7.46 12.96 6.47
CA LEU A 228 -7.85 12.10 5.35
C LEU A 228 -7.47 10.64 5.61
N ILE A 229 -6.30 10.40 6.19
CA ILE A 229 -5.81 9.04 6.44
C ILE A 229 -6.43 8.44 7.69
N LEU A 230 -6.66 9.20 8.75
CA LEU A 230 -7.49 8.76 9.88
C LEU A 230 -8.91 8.45 9.41
N GLY A 231 -9.48 9.32 8.58
CA GLY A 231 -10.79 9.11 7.97
C GLY A 231 -10.90 7.85 7.12
N MET A 232 -9.78 7.35 6.57
CA MET A 232 -9.73 6.12 5.78
C MET A 232 -9.33 4.89 6.58
N SER A 233 -8.38 5.01 7.50
CA SER A 233 -7.86 3.87 8.25
C SER A 233 -8.82 3.44 9.37
N VAL A 234 -9.43 4.37 10.08
CA VAL A 234 -10.37 4.06 11.17
C VAL A 234 -11.61 3.32 10.68
N PRO A 235 -12.34 3.78 9.65
CA PRO A 235 -13.44 3.01 9.07
C PRO A 235 -13.01 1.65 8.54
N THR A 236 -11.83 1.55 7.92
CA THR A 236 -11.32 0.27 7.40
C THR A 236 -11.05 -0.72 8.53
N ILE A 237 -10.42 -0.28 9.62
CA ILE A 237 -10.14 -1.12 10.80
C ILE A 237 -11.45 -1.51 11.50
N LEU A 238 -12.36 -0.55 11.73
CA LEU A 238 -13.66 -0.81 12.35
C LEU A 238 -14.48 -1.77 11.51
N PHE A 239 -14.47 -1.59 10.20
CA PHE A 239 -15.20 -2.45 9.28
C PHE A 239 -14.63 -3.87 9.27
N TYR A 240 -13.31 -4.05 9.24
CA TYR A 240 -12.66 -5.36 9.36
C TYR A 240 -12.95 -6.05 10.69
N THR A 241 -13.09 -5.29 11.77
CA THR A 241 -13.43 -5.85 13.09
C THR A 241 -14.90 -6.21 13.24
N LEU A 242 -15.79 -5.55 12.48
CA LEU A 242 -17.24 -5.72 12.58
C LEU A 242 -17.83 -6.65 11.51
N SER A 243 -17.18 -6.77 10.32
CA SER A 243 -17.69 -7.61 9.24
C SER A 243 -17.32 -9.08 9.43
N LYS A 244 -18.33 -9.89 9.70
CA LYS A 244 -18.17 -11.31 10.02
C LYS A 244 -18.04 -12.23 8.82
N ASP A 245 -18.17 -11.85 7.58
CA ASP A 245 -18.18 -12.78 6.47
C ASP A 245 -17.87 -12.17 5.10
N TYR A 246 -17.94 -12.98 4.06
CA TYR A 246 -17.78 -12.74 2.62
C TYR A 246 -18.21 -11.34 2.09
N LEU A 247 -19.09 -10.65 2.81
CA LEU A 247 -19.41 -9.23 2.61
C LEU A 247 -18.15 -8.35 2.77
N GLY A 248 -17.22 -8.73 3.63
CA GLY A 248 -15.98 -8.01 3.91
C GLY A 248 -15.13 -7.77 2.67
N THR A 249 -15.08 -8.71 1.71
CA THR A 249 -14.29 -8.54 0.48
C THR A 249 -14.88 -7.46 -0.43
N LYS A 250 -16.19 -7.45 -0.65
CA LYS A 250 -16.86 -6.46 -1.51
C LYS A 250 -16.81 -5.06 -0.91
N VAL A 251 -16.96 -4.96 0.39
CA VAL A 251 -16.93 -3.67 1.09
C VAL A 251 -15.48 -3.16 1.20
N ASN A 252 -14.48 -4.03 1.34
CA ASN A 252 -13.07 -3.65 1.21
C ASN A 252 -12.77 -3.02 -0.13
N PHE A 253 -13.31 -3.58 -1.21
CA PHE A 253 -13.18 -2.98 -2.53
C PHE A 253 -13.88 -1.61 -2.59
N ALA A 254 -15.08 -1.47 -2.05
CA ALA A 254 -15.78 -0.20 -2.00
C ALA A 254 -15.01 0.86 -1.21
N PHE A 255 -14.43 0.51 -0.05
CA PHE A 255 -13.57 1.43 0.71
C PHE A 255 -12.26 1.75 0.01
N MET A 256 -11.62 0.78 -0.66
CA MET A 256 -10.42 1.04 -1.46
C MET A 256 -10.73 2.00 -2.62
N TYR A 257 -11.86 1.82 -3.32
CA TYR A 257 -12.27 2.73 -4.38
C TYR A 257 -12.66 4.11 -3.84
N ALA A 258 -13.37 4.17 -2.72
CA ALA A 258 -13.69 5.43 -2.06
C ALA A 258 -12.39 6.17 -1.65
N GLY A 259 -11.43 5.45 -1.08
CA GLY A 259 -10.13 5.98 -0.74
C GLY A 259 -9.34 6.47 -1.96
N LEU A 260 -9.36 5.73 -3.08
CA LEU A 260 -8.76 6.15 -4.33
C LEU A 260 -9.39 7.46 -4.83
N ILE A 261 -10.73 7.54 -4.80
CA ILE A 261 -11.47 8.74 -5.20
C ILE A 261 -11.11 9.92 -4.29
N ILE A 262 -11.05 9.74 -2.98
CA ILE A 262 -10.70 10.79 -2.02
C ILE A 262 -9.27 11.29 -2.28
N ILE A 263 -8.30 10.40 -2.51
CA ILE A 263 -6.92 10.79 -2.84
C ILE A 263 -6.86 11.53 -4.17
N LEU A 264 -7.57 11.05 -5.20
CA LEU A 264 -7.65 11.73 -6.50
C LEU A 264 -8.30 13.10 -6.39
N LEU A 265 -9.39 13.23 -5.62
CA LEU A 265 -10.04 14.52 -5.36
C LEU A 265 -9.12 15.45 -4.56
N SER A 266 -8.41 14.95 -3.56
CA SER A 266 -7.41 15.73 -2.81
C SER A 266 -6.29 16.22 -3.72
N PHE A 267 -5.82 15.39 -4.64
CA PHE A 267 -4.83 15.77 -5.65
C PHE A 267 -5.37 16.87 -6.58
N LEU A 268 -6.60 16.73 -7.08
CA LEU A 268 -7.24 17.74 -7.92
C LEU A 268 -7.44 19.06 -7.17
N LEU A 269 -7.85 19.03 -5.90
CA LEU A 269 -8.01 20.20 -5.07
C LEU A 269 -6.67 20.92 -4.79
N LEU A 270 -5.60 20.16 -4.55
CA LEU A 270 -4.25 20.70 -4.35
C LEU A 270 -3.64 21.29 -5.63
N SER A 271 -4.07 20.84 -6.81
CA SER A 271 -3.62 21.36 -8.09
C SER A 271 -4.33 22.65 -8.53
N VAL A 272 -5.36 23.09 -7.80
CA VAL A 272 -6.07 24.34 -8.10
C VAL A 272 -5.33 25.54 -7.48
N PRO A 273 -5.03 26.61 -8.23
CA PRO A 273 -4.27 27.79 -7.74
C PRO A 273 -4.85 28.46 -6.48
N THR A 274 -6.16 28.34 -6.25
CA THR A 274 -6.82 28.86 -5.04
C THR A 274 -6.38 28.15 -3.75
N VAL A 275 -5.86 26.93 -3.86
CA VAL A 275 -5.36 26.15 -2.72
C VAL A 275 -3.91 26.50 -2.40
N THR A 276 -3.13 27.05 -3.34
CA THR A 276 -1.80 27.57 -3.06
C THR A 276 -1.85 28.78 -2.11
N ALA A 277 -2.84 29.64 -2.23
CA ALA A 277 -3.05 30.76 -1.29
C ALA A 277 -3.39 30.30 0.14
N THR A 278 -4.11 29.16 0.28
CA THR A 278 -4.37 28.54 1.60
C THR A 278 -3.18 27.75 2.12
N ASN A 279 -2.33 27.20 1.24
CA ASN A 279 -1.07 26.57 1.64
C ASN A 279 -0.06 27.60 2.17
N ASP A 280 0.03 28.79 1.56
CA ASP A 280 0.89 29.87 2.06
C ASP A 280 0.42 30.35 3.44
N THR A 281 -0.89 30.40 3.69
CA THR A 281 -1.43 30.69 5.02
C THR A 281 -1.18 29.55 6.00
N LEU A 282 -1.31 28.30 5.61
CA LEU A 282 -1.01 27.13 6.48
C LEU A 282 0.49 26.97 6.73
N LEU A 283 1.34 27.23 5.73
CA LEU A 283 2.80 27.35 5.90
C LEU A 283 3.16 28.53 6.81
N GLY A 284 2.46 29.66 6.67
CA GLY A 284 2.58 30.80 7.57
C GLY A 284 2.25 30.45 9.02
N TYR A 285 1.16 29.68 9.25
CA TYR A 285 0.82 29.18 10.59
C TYR A 285 1.83 28.16 11.12
N SER A 286 2.35 27.28 10.27
CA SER A 286 3.37 26.31 10.69
C SER A 286 4.69 27.00 11.06
N THR A 287 5.05 28.05 10.35
CA THR A 287 6.25 28.87 10.64
C THR A 287 6.06 29.67 11.93
N GLN A 288 4.88 30.26 12.15
CA GLN A 288 4.56 30.93 13.42
C GLN A 288 4.56 29.99 14.61
N ILE A 289 4.02 28.78 14.47
CA ILE A 289 4.05 27.77 15.54
C ILE A 289 5.49 27.33 15.83
N LYS A 290 6.33 27.14 14.79
CA LYS A 290 7.76 26.84 14.98
C LYS A 290 8.49 27.98 15.69
N GLU A 291 8.20 29.21 15.36
CA GLU A 291 8.79 30.39 16.06
C GLU A 291 8.32 30.47 17.52
N ILE A 292 7.03 30.26 17.78
CA ILE A 292 6.49 30.21 19.15
C ILE A 292 7.15 29.11 19.97
N LEU A 293 7.30 27.90 19.42
CA LEU A 293 7.96 26.79 20.08
C LEU A 293 9.47 27.04 20.30
N LYS A 294 10.13 27.70 19.34
CA LYS A 294 11.53 28.09 19.45
C LYS A 294 11.74 29.14 20.56
N HIS A 295 10.87 30.12 20.66
CA HIS A 295 10.88 31.11 21.75
C HIS A 295 10.57 30.49 23.12
N ALA A 296 9.64 29.53 23.19
CA ALA A 296 9.35 28.81 24.41
C ALA A 296 10.50 27.90 24.88
N TYR A 297 11.34 27.43 23.95
CA TYR A 297 12.51 26.58 24.27
C TYR A 297 13.75 27.37 24.64
N LEU A 298 13.90 28.61 24.10
CA LEU A 298 15.05 29.47 24.38
C LEU A 298 14.89 30.30 25.67
N ASN A 299 13.69 30.36 26.26
CA ASN A 299 13.40 31.07 27.51
C ASN A 299 13.30 30.12 28.73
N ARG A 300 13.80 28.90 28.61
CA ARG A 300 14.07 27.97 29.70
C ARG A 300 15.57 27.76 29.86
#